data_803ea34382430b6580222132ae22091e
#
_entry.id   803ea34382430b6580222132ae22091e
#
_cell.length_a   1.000
_cell.length_b   1.000
_cell.length_c   1.000
_cell.angle_alpha   90.00
_cell.angle_beta   90.00
_cell.angle_gamma   90.00
#
_symmetry.space_group_name_H-M   'P 1'
#
loop_
_entity.id
_entity.type
_entity.pdbx_description
1 polymer ?
#
loop_
_entity_poly.entity_id
_entity_poly.type
_entity_poly.pdbx_seq_one_letter_code
_entity_poly.pdbx_strand_id
1 'polypeptide(L)'
;LRVVRNGIGIEQLFSVDISGLLGLWSLTVAQPASCDSRAMDIDTDDARLVLLVLSLVDRTLLLGWREPSGEQVDVAEVALSGWRLGEPTLAAGLASDRRHVVQATSSAIVLIDSVGWTVQAEWVPGEIGMSAISAVSVSGDQVAAAIDGRTIVYLEVRQGALACVGHRQLDNVVSCIDVHSWHGVAGPATHVAVGMWSVNDVCLLALPDLVTAAPALSLRMSQGLALPASAINLASTGQDSLPRSVLMCTLGNTPYLLAGLGDGRLHQFALSVDADGVSVREHKSIALGSGPLGLTPFVNHGSLNVFASSDHSAVLFADKHQTAH
;
A
#
# COMPACT_ATOMS: atom_id res chain seq x y z
N LEU A 1 -17.58 9.05 3.78
CA LEU A 1 -16.22 9.51 3.51
C LEU A 1 -16.10 10.97 3.92
N ARG A 2 -15.07 11.32 4.69
CA ARG A 2 -14.74 12.71 5.04
C ARG A 2 -13.34 13.00 4.54
N VAL A 3 -13.17 14.11 3.82
CA VAL A 3 -11.87 14.62 3.42
C VAL A 3 -11.61 15.89 4.23
N VAL A 4 -10.49 15.95 4.90
CA VAL A 4 -10.09 17.03 5.79
C VAL A 4 -8.78 17.66 5.32
N ARG A 5 -8.70 18.98 5.38
CA ARG A 5 -7.51 19.73 5.03
C ARG A 5 -6.59 19.82 6.25
N ASN A 6 -5.30 19.55 6.04
CA ASN A 6 -4.31 19.64 7.10
C ASN A 6 -3.86 21.10 7.29
N GLY A 7 -4.16 21.68 8.45
CA GLY A 7 -3.78 23.05 8.86
C GLY A 7 -3.65 23.12 10.38
N ILE A 8 -3.74 24.29 10.97
CA ILE A 8 -3.81 24.48 12.45
C ILE A 8 -5.11 23.88 13.02
N GLY A 9 -5.95 23.30 12.18
CA GLY A 9 -7.14 22.55 12.50
C GLY A 9 -7.45 21.57 11.38
N ILE A 10 -8.32 20.61 11.67
CA ILE A 10 -8.86 19.68 10.67
C ILE A 10 -10.09 20.35 10.07
N GLU A 11 -10.03 20.69 8.78
CA GLU A 11 -11.16 21.25 8.04
C GLU A 11 -11.82 20.17 7.19
N GLN A 12 -13.14 20.05 7.29
CA GLN A 12 -13.92 19.15 6.45
C GLN A 12 -14.19 19.83 5.11
N LEU A 13 -13.58 19.34 4.04
CA LEU A 13 -13.77 19.87 2.69
C LEU A 13 -15.09 19.38 2.08
N PHE A 14 -15.40 18.10 2.23
CA PHE A 14 -16.67 17.52 1.81
C PHE A 14 -16.98 16.23 2.57
N SER A 15 -18.21 15.77 2.50
CA SER A 15 -18.67 14.50 3.06
C SER A 15 -19.58 13.80 2.08
N VAL A 16 -19.32 12.52 1.84
CA VAL A 16 -20.14 11.67 0.96
C VAL A 16 -20.44 10.38 1.71
N ASP A 17 -21.72 10.01 1.76
CA ASP A 17 -22.14 8.74 2.36
C ASP A 17 -22.02 7.63 1.32
N ILE A 18 -21.10 6.72 1.55
CA ILE A 18 -20.81 5.57 0.69
C ILE A 18 -20.84 4.31 1.52
N SER A 19 -21.71 3.38 1.16
CA SER A 19 -21.79 2.06 1.77
C SER A 19 -20.93 1.03 1.02
N GLY A 20 -20.40 0.03 1.74
CA GLY A 20 -19.66 -1.07 1.11
C GLY A 20 -18.26 -0.70 0.63
N LEU A 21 -17.64 0.34 1.21
CA LEU A 21 -16.28 0.73 0.90
C LEU A 21 -15.29 -0.32 1.43
N LEU A 22 -14.48 -0.89 0.53
CA LEU A 22 -13.44 -1.88 0.83
C LEU A 22 -12.04 -1.27 0.81
N GLY A 23 -11.80 -0.28 -0.05
CA GLY A 23 -10.50 0.35 -0.20
C GLY A 23 -10.60 1.77 -0.74
N LEU A 24 -9.59 2.59 -0.45
CA LEU A 24 -9.52 3.99 -0.86
C LEU A 24 -8.07 4.34 -1.21
N TRP A 25 -7.86 4.89 -2.39
CA TRP A 25 -6.57 5.43 -2.83
C TRP A 25 -6.75 6.86 -3.33
N SER A 26 -5.77 7.71 -3.03
CA SER A 26 -5.69 9.08 -3.53
C SER A 26 -4.52 9.20 -4.49
N LEU A 27 -4.80 9.64 -5.71
CA LEU A 27 -3.83 9.81 -6.78
C LEU A 27 -3.84 11.27 -7.22
N THR A 28 -2.67 11.89 -7.29
CA THR A 28 -2.52 13.26 -7.81
C THR A 28 -1.81 13.20 -9.14
N VAL A 29 -2.55 13.44 -10.21
CA VAL A 29 -2.09 13.30 -11.59
C VAL A 29 -1.87 14.68 -12.19
N ALA A 30 -0.72 14.89 -12.84
CA ALA A 30 -0.48 16.08 -13.64
C ALA A 30 -1.31 16.01 -14.93
N GLN A 31 -2.13 17.01 -15.20
CA GLN A 31 -2.84 17.11 -16.48
C GLN A 31 -2.05 18.01 -17.44
N PRO A 32 -1.82 17.57 -18.69
CA PRO A 32 -1.31 18.47 -19.72
C PRO A 32 -2.37 19.54 -20.04
N ALA A 33 -1.92 20.76 -20.33
CA ALA A 33 -2.75 21.94 -20.58
C ALA A 33 -3.69 21.87 -21.80
N SER A 34 -3.82 20.73 -22.48
CA SER A 34 -4.62 20.57 -23.68
C SER A 34 -5.42 19.27 -23.66
N CYS A 35 -6.56 19.28 -23.02
CA CYS A 35 -7.67 18.38 -23.37
C CYS A 35 -8.95 19.20 -23.41
N ASP A 36 -9.68 19.12 -24.53
CA ASP A 36 -10.91 19.82 -24.85
C ASP A 36 -11.83 20.07 -23.65
N SER A 37 -11.63 21.20 -23.02
CA SER A 37 -12.50 21.69 -21.95
C SER A 37 -13.53 22.67 -22.53
N ARG A 38 -14.68 22.13 -22.89
CA ARG A 38 -15.89 22.93 -23.13
C ARG A 38 -16.54 23.45 -21.86
N ALA A 39 -15.80 23.56 -20.77
CA ALA A 39 -16.26 24.30 -19.57
C ALA A 39 -15.08 24.67 -18.69
N MET A 40 -14.85 25.96 -18.66
CA MET A 40 -14.01 26.77 -17.76
C MET A 40 -12.63 27.16 -18.28
N ASP A 41 -12.61 28.39 -18.79
CA ASP A 41 -11.41 29.25 -18.91
C ASP A 41 -10.78 29.41 -17.53
N ILE A 42 -9.70 28.70 -17.26
CA ILE A 42 -8.71 29.07 -16.26
C ILE A 42 -7.36 28.72 -16.85
N ASP A 43 -6.65 29.76 -17.32
CA ASP A 43 -5.22 29.75 -17.60
C ASP A 43 -4.44 29.47 -16.31
N THR A 44 -4.13 28.20 -16.04
CA THR A 44 -3.10 27.87 -15.05
C THR A 44 -2.37 26.61 -15.50
N ASP A 45 -1.10 26.79 -15.82
CA ASP A 45 -0.13 25.81 -16.30
C ASP A 45 0.17 24.67 -15.27
N ASP A 46 -0.59 24.55 -14.18
CA ASP A 46 -0.34 23.65 -13.05
C ASP A 46 -1.60 22.96 -12.47
N ALA A 47 -2.66 22.81 -13.27
CA ALA A 47 -3.89 22.15 -12.80
C ALA A 47 -3.63 20.67 -12.50
N ARG A 48 -3.67 20.31 -11.21
CA ARG A 48 -3.55 18.93 -10.74
C ARG A 48 -4.95 18.33 -10.57
N LEU A 49 -5.17 17.18 -11.20
CA LEU A 49 -6.34 16.37 -10.93
C LEU A 49 -6.05 15.47 -9.73
N VAL A 50 -6.81 15.64 -8.66
CA VAL A 50 -6.83 14.69 -7.55
C VAL A 50 -7.96 13.71 -7.81
N LEU A 51 -7.61 12.43 -7.84
CA LEU A 51 -8.52 11.33 -8.10
C LEU A 51 -8.59 10.45 -6.85
N LEU A 52 -9.79 10.27 -6.29
CA LEU A 52 -10.06 9.25 -5.30
C LEU A 52 -10.62 8.01 -5.98
N VAL A 53 -9.92 6.91 -5.80
CA VAL A 53 -10.33 5.58 -6.25
C VAL A 53 -10.99 4.88 -5.07
N LEU A 54 -12.28 4.59 -5.18
CA LEU A 54 -13.06 3.93 -4.16
C LEU A 54 -13.41 2.52 -4.63
N SER A 55 -12.92 1.52 -3.93
CA SER A 55 -13.29 0.14 -4.17
C SER A 55 -14.55 -0.19 -3.37
N LEU A 56 -15.60 -0.58 -4.06
CA LEU A 56 -16.84 -1.09 -3.48
C LEU A 56 -16.88 -2.62 -3.62
N VAL A 57 -17.90 -3.24 -3.05
CA VAL A 57 -18.04 -4.71 -3.06
C VAL A 57 -18.11 -5.29 -4.49
N ASP A 58 -18.73 -4.57 -5.41
CA ASP A 58 -19.03 -5.03 -6.77
C ASP A 58 -18.45 -4.16 -7.89
N ARG A 59 -17.84 -3.03 -7.54
CA ARG A 59 -17.36 -2.05 -8.52
C ARG A 59 -16.32 -1.09 -7.96
N THR A 60 -15.72 -0.31 -8.85
CA THR A 60 -14.87 0.84 -8.52
C THR A 60 -15.59 2.13 -8.87
N LEU A 61 -15.54 3.10 -7.97
CA LEU A 61 -16.04 4.46 -8.17
C LEU A 61 -14.86 5.42 -8.17
N LEU A 62 -14.85 6.36 -9.11
CA LEU A 62 -13.84 7.41 -9.18
C LEU A 62 -14.49 8.75 -8.84
N LEU A 63 -13.92 9.45 -7.86
CA LEU A 63 -14.25 10.84 -7.57
C LEU A 63 -13.07 11.72 -7.91
N GLY A 64 -13.30 12.73 -8.71
CA GLY A 64 -12.26 13.64 -9.15
C GLY A 64 -12.56 15.08 -8.73
N TRP A 65 -11.51 15.84 -8.44
CA TRP A 65 -11.57 17.29 -8.34
C TRP A 65 -10.25 17.88 -8.81
N ARG A 66 -10.31 19.13 -9.25
CA ARG A 66 -9.11 19.91 -9.56
C ARG A 66 -8.68 20.65 -8.30
N GLU A 67 -7.40 20.67 -8.01
CA GLU A 67 -6.88 21.52 -6.93
C GLU A 67 -7.22 22.98 -7.26
N PRO A 68 -8.02 23.66 -6.42
CA PRO A 68 -8.53 24.97 -6.74
C PRO A 68 -7.50 26.06 -6.44
N SER A 69 -7.58 27.10 -7.22
CA SER A 69 -7.08 28.43 -6.83
C SER A 69 -8.03 29.17 -5.85
N GLY A 70 -9.01 28.50 -5.25
CA GLY A 70 -10.07 29.12 -4.44
C GLY A 70 -10.72 28.19 -3.39
N GLU A 71 -11.64 28.72 -2.60
CA GLU A 71 -12.16 28.14 -1.35
C GLU A 71 -13.15 26.95 -1.50
N GLN A 72 -13.64 26.63 -2.70
CA GLN A 72 -14.68 25.61 -2.88
C GLN A 72 -14.16 24.45 -3.73
N VAL A 73 -14.16 23.25 -3.16
CA VAL A 73 -13.80 22.01 -3.87
C VAL A 73 -15.05 21.41 -4.49
N ASP A 74 -15.11 21.39 -5.81
CA ASP A 74 -16.17 20.70 -6.54
C ASP A 74 -15.73 19.25 -6.84
N VAL A 75 -16.34 18.30 -6.13
CA VAL A 75 -16.06 16.88 -6.25
C VAL A 75 -17.12 16.22 -7.09
N ALA A 76 -16.72 15.61 -8.18
CA ALA A 76 -17.64 14.93 -9.10
C ALA A 76 -17.23 13.48 -9.33
N GLU A 77 -18.21 12.65 -9.61
CA GLU A 77 -17.98 11.32 -10.16
C GLU A 77 -17.44 11.44 -11.58
N VAL A 78 -16.35 10.73 -11.87
CA VAL A 78 -15.71 10.74 -13.18
C VAL A 78 -15.65 9.33 -13.75
N ALA A 79 -15.96 9.20 -15.04
CA ALA A 79 -15.81 7.96 -15.78
C ALA A 79 -14.62 8.08 -16.73
N LEU A 80 -13.53 7.37 -16.43
CA LEU A 80 -12.31 7.40 -17.20
C LEU A 80 -12.16 6.06 -17.94
N SER A 81 -12.00 6.11 -19.26
CA SER A 81 -12.11 4.95 -20.14
C SER A 81 -11.10 3.82 -19.89
N GLY A 82 -9.92 4.15 -19.40
CA GLY A 82 -8.88 3.16 -19.11
C GLY A 82 -9.10 2.35 -17.83
N TRP A 83 -10.06 2.73 -16.99
CA TRP A 83 -10.32 2.07 -15.72
C TRP A 83 -11.30 0.92 -15.84
N ARG A 84 -11.03 -0.14 -15.08
CA ARG A 84 -11.95 -1.27 -14.89
C ARG A 84 -12.93 -0.94 -13.76
N LEU A 85 -14.02 -0.21 -14.12
CA LEU A 85 -15.00 0.26 -13.14
C LEU A 85 -15.99 -0.83 -12.69
N GLY A 86 -16.20 -1.87 -13.51
CA GLY A 86 -17.11 -2.99 -13.22
C GLY A 86 -16.59 -4.04 -12.25
N GLU A 87 -15.42 -3.81 -11.65
CA GLU A 87 -14.79 -4.71 -10.70
C GLU A 87 -14.25 -3.92 -9.50
N PRO A 88 -14.16 -4.51 -8.30
CA PRO A 88 -13.46 -3.91 -7.17
C PRO A 88 -11.97 -3.72 -7.46
N THR A 89 -11.44 -2.56 -7.13
CA THR A 89 -10.00 -2.29 -7.15
C THR A 89 -9.35 -2.90 -5.91
N LEU A 90 -8.33 -3.72 -6.08
CA LEU A 90 -7.52 -4.28 -4.99
C LEU A 90 -6.36 -3.36 -4.59
N ALA A 91 -5.79 -2.65 -5.56
CA ALA A 91 -4.78 -1.63 -5.34
C ALA A 91 -4.77 -0.63 -6.49
N ALA A 92 -4.43 0.62 -6.20
CA ALA A 92 -4.15 1.64 -7.20
C ALA A 92 -2.97 2.49 -6.76
N GLY A 93 -2.12 2.88 -7.72
CA GLY A 93 -0.94 3.69 -7.45
C GLY A 93 -0.44 4.41 -8.70
N LEU A 94 0.40 5.43 -8.49
CA LEU A 94 1.11 6.12 -9.57
C LEU A 94 2.44 5.45 -9.83
N ALA A 95 2.78 5.25 -11.09
CA ALA A 95 4.13 4.92 -11.51
C ALA A 95 5.11 6.07 -11.20
N SER A 96 6.40 5.78 -11.19
CA SER A 96 7.44 6.75 -10.82
C SER A 96 7.49 7.96 -11.74
N ASP A 97 7.06 7.82 -12.98
CA ASP A 97 6.95 8.89 -13.97
C ASP A 97 5.77 9.84 -13.72
N ARG A 98 4.89 9.53 -12.76
CA ARG A 98 3.66 10.27 -12.41
C ARG A 98 2.68 10.47 -13.58
N ARG A 99 2.93 9.82 -14.69
CA ARG A 99 2.08 9.82 -15.87
C ARG A 99 1.20 8.57 -15.92
N HIS A 100 1.77 7.43 -15.56
CA HIS A 100 1.04 6.18 -15.60
C HIS A 100 0.42 5.86 -14.23
N VAL A 101 -0.79 5.34 -14.29
CA VAL A 101 -1.53 4.81 -13.15
C VAL A 101 -1.60 3.29 -13.27
N VAL A 102 -1.30 2.61 -12.19
CA VAL A 102 -1.53 1.17 -12.07
C VAL A 102 -2.84 0.95 -11.33
N GLN A 103 -3.76 0.20 -11.93
CA GLN A 103 -4.94 -0.34 -11.24
C GLN A 103 -4.85 -1.87 -11.23
N ALA A 104 -5.05 -2.48 -10.08
CA ALA A 104 -5.15 -3.93 -9.94
C ALA A 104 -6.56 -4.30 -9.49
N THR A 105 -7.18 -5.25 -10.19
CA THR A 105 -8.45 -5.89 -9.85
C THR A 105 -8.22 -7.37 -9.59
N SER A 106 -9.25 -8.16 -9.31
CA SER A 106 -9.11 -9.61 -9.18
C SER A 106 -8.75 -10.31 -10.50
N SER A 107 -9.07 -9.69 -11.64
CA SER A 107 -8.90 -10.29 -12.97
C SER A 107 -7.63 -9.83 -13.70
N ALA A 108 -7.14 -8.62 -13.43
CA ALA A 108 -6.02 -8.03 -14.16
C ALA A 108 -5.30 -6.92 -13.39
N ILE A 109 -4.08 -6.63 -13.84
CA ILE A 109 -3.33 -5.43 -13.52
C ILE A 109 -3.22 -4.61 -14.80
N VAL A 110 -3.70 -3.38 -14.78
CA VAL A 110 -3.69 -2.48 -15.93
C VAL A 110 -2.80 -1.27 -15.67
N LEU A 111 -2.07 -0.87 -16.69
CA LEU A 111 -1.30 0.36 -16.74
C LEU A 111 -2.06 1.36 -17.61
N ILE A 112 -2.42 2.49 -17.04
CA ILE A 112 -3.28 3.51 -17.65
C ILE A 112 -2.45 4.76 -17.89
N ASP A 113 -2.43 5.27 -19.12
CA ASP A 113 -1.87 6.59 -19.43
C ASP A 113 -2.87 7.68 -18.96
N SER A 114 -2.48 8.50 -18.03
CA SER A 114 -3.33 9.55 -17.46
C SER A 114 -3.60 10.73 -18.40
N VAL A 115 -2.85 10.87 -19.49
CA VAL A 115 -3.05 11.94 -20.48
C VAL A 115 -4.33 11.69 -21.27
N GLY A 116 -4.50 10.46 -21.76
CA GLY A 116 -5.67 10.07 -22.56
C GLY A 116 -6.63 9.15 -21.83
N TRP A 117 -6.33 8.76 -20.61
CA TRP A 117 -7.05 7.76 -19.84
C TRP A 117 -7.29 6.47 -20.63
N THR A 118 -6.23 6.00 -21.30
CA THR A 118 -6.26 4.79 -22.11
C THR A 118 -5.41 3.72 -21.48
N VAL A 119 -5.81 2.46 -21.68
CA VAL A 119 -5.00 1.31 -21.27
C VAL A 119 -3.75 1.26 -22.15
N GLN A 120 -2.59 1.38 -21.52
CA GLN A 120 -1.28 1.27 -22.18
C GLN A 120 -0.79 -0.17 -22.21
N ALA A 121 -0.95 -0.88 -21.10
CA ALA A 121 -0.58 -2.28 -20.95
C ALA A 121 -1.53 -2.99 -19.98
N GLU A 122 -1.66 -4.28 -20.14
CA GLU A 122 -2.45 -5.15 -19.28
C GLU A 122 -1.69 -6.45 -19.02
N TRP A 123 -1.73 -6.92 -17.79
CA TRP A 123 -1.24 -8.22 -17.39
C TRP A 123 -2.38 -9.01 -16.71
N VAL A 124 -2.52 -10.28 -17.07
CA VAL A 124 -3.55 -11.16 -16.52
C VAL A 124 -2.93 -12.43 -15.91
N PRO A 125 -3.48 -12.99 -14.82
CA PRO A 125 -2.97 -14.21 -14.19
C PRO A 125 -2.90 -15.42 -15.15
N GLY A 126 -3.75 -15.43 -16.17
CA GLY A 126 -3.75 -16.45 -17.22
C GLY A 126 -2.44 -16.60 -17.98
N GLU A 127 -1.62 -15.55 -18.06
CA GLU A 127 -0.29 -15.59 -18.69
C GLU A 127 0.67 -16.58 -18.03
N ILE A 128 0.46 -16.86 -16.75
CA ILE A 128 1.24 -17.86 -15.99
C ILE A 128 0.38 -19.07 -15.57
N GLY A 129 -0.79 -19.27 -16.20
CA GLY A 129 -1.68 -20.40 -15.92
C GLY A 129 -2.43 -20.32 -14.59
N MET A 130 -2.62 -19.12 -14.03
CA MET A 130 -3.31 -18.85 -12.80
C MET A 130 -4.66 -18.16 -13.03
N SER A 131 -5.50 -18.01 -11.97
CA SER A 131 -6.90 -17.60 -12.15
C SER A 131 -7.19 -16.20 -11.63
N ALA A 132 -6.83 -15.89 -10.39
CA ALA A 132 -7.29 -14.66 -9.74
C ALA A 132 -6.24 -14.01 -8.85
N ILE A 133 -6.26 -12.70 -8.83
CA ILE A 133 -5.45 -11.88 -7.95
C ILE A 133 -6.18 -11.72 -6.61
N SER A 134 -5.52 -12.00 -5.50
CA SER A 134 -6.11 -11.97 -4.16
C SER A 134 -5.62 -10.82 -3.28
N ALA A 135 -4.38 -10.37 -3.46
CA ALA A 135 -3.82 -9.22 -2.77
C ALA A 135 -2.78 -8.55 -3.65
N VAL A 136 -2.65 -7.22 -3.56
CA VAL A 136 -1.70 -6.45 -4.38
C VAL A 136 -1.14 -5.30 -3.56
N SER A 137 0.12 -4.99 -3.80
CA SER A 137 0.77 -3.74 -3.39
C SER A 137 1.43 -3.09 -4.60
N VAL A 138 1.26 -1.78 -4.73
CA VAL A 138 1.82 -0.95 -5.80
C VAL A 138 2.67 0.14 -5.17
N SER A 139 3.91 0.28 -5.63
CA SER A 139 4.82 1.34 -5.17
C SER A 139 5.69 1.81 -6.34
N GLY A 140 5.37 2.98 -6.89
CA GLY A 140 6.04 3.48 -8.09
C GLY A 140 5.92 2.49 -9.24
N ASP A 141 7.06 2.09 -9.81
CA ASP A 141 7.12 1.16 -10.94
C ASP A 141 7.05 -0.32 -10.54
N GLN A 142 6.88 -0.61 -9.26
CA GLN A 142 6.90 -1.97 -8.73
C GLN A 142 5.51 -2.42 -8.29
N VAL A 143 5.15 -3.64 -8.67
CA VAL A 143 3.89 -4.28 -8.31
C VAL A 143 4.17 -5.67 -7.79
N ALA A 144 3.70 -5.97 -6.59
CA ALA A 144 3.71 -7.31 -6.04
C ALA A 144 2.28 -7.79 -5.85
N ALA A 145 1.96 -8.97 -6.37
CA ALA A 145 0.63 -9.53 -6.32
C ALA A 145 0.64 -10.96 -5.79
N ALA A 146 -0.36 -11.33 -4.99
CA ALA A 146 -0.65 -12.70 -4.62
C ALA A 146 -1.73 -13.26 -5.55
N ILE A 147 -1.43 -14.36 -6.20
CA ILE A 147 -2.29 -15.02 -7.17
C ILE A 147 -2.74 -16.37 -6.61
N ASP A 148 -4.03 -16.69 -6.76
CA ASP A 148 -4.66 -17.90 -6.24
C ASP A 148 -4.33 -18.14 -4.75
N GLY A 149 -4.11 -17.06 -4.02
CA GLY A 149 -3.83 -17.04 -2.59
C GLY A 149 -2.44 -17.51 -2.16
N ARG A 150 -1.59 -18.06 -3.05
CA ARG A 150 -0.30 -18.64 -2.65
C ARG A 150 0.89 -18.28 -3.54
N THR A 151 0.67 -17.82 -4.75
CA THR A 151 1.75 -17.49 -5.67
C THR A 151 2.01 -16.00 -5.65
N ILE A 152 3.21 -15.59 -5.25
CA ILE A 152 3.65 -14.20 -5.38
C ILE A 152 4.16 -13.99 -6.79
N VAL A 153 3.70 -12.92 -7.41
CA VAL A 153 4.18 -12.45 -8.71
C VAL A 153 4.75 -11.05 -8.51
N TYR A 154 5.91 -10.81 -9.09
CA TYR A 154 6.54 -9.51 -9.13
C TYR A 154 6.57 -8.98 -10.55
N LEU A 155 5.99 -7.79 -10.72
CA LEU A 155 5.97 -7.09 -12.00
C LEU A 155 6.64 -5.72 -11.85
N GLU A 156 7.20 -5.25 -12.94
CA GLU A 156 7.74 -3.90 -13.06
C GLU A 156 7.12 -3.16 -14.25
N VAL A 157 6.86 -1.88 -14.04
CA VAL A 157 6.51 -0.96 -15.11
C VAL A 157 7.80 -0.56 -15.82
N ARG A 158 7.98 -0.98 -17.06
CA ARG A 158 9.16 -0.68 -17.85
C ARG A 158 8.76 -0.12 -19.23
N GLN A 159 9.13 1.12 -19.50
CA GLN A 159 8.88 1.76 -20.81
C GLN A 159 7.42 1.68 -21.27
N GLY A 160 6.47 1.87 -20.33
CA GLY A 160 5.03 1.81 -20.62
C GLY A 160 4.48 0.38 -20.80
N ALA A 161 5.20 -0.64 -20.39
CA ALA A 161 4.75 -2.04 -20.35
C ALA A 161 4.78 -2.59 -18.93
N LEU A 162 3.97 -3.62 -18.67
CA LEU A 162 4.00 -4.43 -17.45
C LEU A 162 4.83 -5.68 -17.72
N ALA A 163 6.01 -5.75 -17.12
CA ALA A 163 6.91 -6.90 -17.28
C ALA A 163 6.82 -7.81 -16.05
N CYS A 164 6.40 -9.06 -16.23
CA CYS A 164 6.51 -10.08 -15.20
C CYS A 164 7.98 -10.47 -15.05
N VAL A 165 8.59 -10.11 -13.90
CA VAL A 165 10.01 -10.34 -13.63
C VAL A 165 10.23 -11.70 -12.99
N GLY A 166 9.33 -12.10 -12.10
CA GLY A 166 9.43 -13.38 -11.41
C GLY A 166 8.14 -13.77 -10.70
N HIS A 167 8.02 -15.06 -10.41
CA HIS A 167 6.94 -15.56 -9.57
C HIS A 167 7.45 -16.70 -8.68
N ARG A 168 6.81 -16.86 -7.52
CA ARG A 168 7.13 -17.91 -6.55
C ARG A 168 5.90 -18.40 -5.84
N GLN A 169 5.73 -19.71 -5.79
CA GLN A 169 4.70 -20.36 -4.97
C GLN A 169 5.18 -20.47 -3.52
N LEU A 170 4.30 -20.13 -2.59
CA LEU A 170 4.50 -20.25 -1.14
C LEU A 170 3.72 -21.43 -0.59
N ASP A 171 4.18 -21.96 0.57
CA ASP A 171 3.52 -23.07 1.23
C ASP A 171 2.20 -22.64 1.88
N ASN A 172 2.10 -21.38 2.31
CA ASN A 172 0.97 -20.83 3.04
C ASN A 172 0.19 -19.81 2.23
N VAL A 173 -1.09 -19.65 2.59
CA VAL A 173 -1.98 -18.65 1.98
C VAL A 173 -1.58 -17.25 2.44
N VAL A 174 -1.49 -16.33 1.48
CA VAL A 174 -1.15 -14.92 1.69
C VAL A 174 -2.37 -14.14 2.18
N SER A 175 -2.20 -13.35 3.23
CA SER A 175 -3.24 -12.46 3.76
C SER A 175 -3.08 -11.02 3.29
N CYS A 176 -1.85 -10.55 3.22
CA CYS A 176 -1.50 -9.19 2.82
C CYS A 176 -0.08 -9.16 2.26
N ILE A 177 0.21 -8.13 1.47
CA ILE A 177 1.48 -7.97 0.76
C ILE A 177 1.88 -6.51 0.72
N ASP A 178 3.18 -6.24 0.74
CA ASP A 178 3.72 -4.89 0.61
C ASP A 178 5.03 -4.86 -0.17
N VAL A 179 5.16 -3.87 -1.07
CA VAL A 179 6.35 -3.63 -1.91
C VAL A 179 6.90 -2.21 -1.75
N HIS A 180 6.58 -1.53 -0.64
CA HIS A 180 7.16 -0.21 -0.38
C HIS A 180 8.64 -0.31 -0.03
N SER A 181 9.39 0.75 -0.41
CA SER A 181 10.81 0.81 -0.10
C SER A 181 11.06 1.30 1.32
N TRP A 182 11.97 0.67 2.05
CA TRP A 182 12.50 1.21 3.28
C TRP A 182 13.69 2.17 3.08
N HIS A 183 14.12 2.39 1.85
CA HIS A 183 15.11 3.42 1.52
C HIS A 183 14.50 4.82 1.34
N GLY A 184 13.24 5.02 1.79
CA GLY A 184 12.46 6.24 1.62
C GLY A 184 11.71 6.29 0.28
N VAL A 185 11.10 7.43 0.00
CA VAL A 185 10.24 7.63 -1.18
C VAL A 185 11.02 7.57 -2.51
N ALA A 186 12.34 7.64 -2.47
CA ALA A 186 13.17 7.90 -3.65
C ALA A 186 13.83 6.66 -4.27
N GLY A 187 13.71 5.49 -3.68
CA GLY A 187 14.39 4.29 -4.20
C GLY A 187 13.43 3.12 -4.42
N PRO A 188 13.75 2.22 -5.36
CA PRO A 188 12.96 0.99 -5.55
C PRO A 188 13.03 0.11 -4.31
N ALA A 189 11.98 -0.65 -4.07
CA ALA A 189 11.98 -1.69 -3.05
C ALA A 189 12.96 -2.81 -3.45
N THR A 190 13.70 -3.29 -2.48
CA THR A 190 14.60 -4.44 -2.64
C THR A 190 13.97 -5.73 -2.13
N HIS A 191 12.81 -5.64 -1.48
CA HIS A 191 12.11 -6.76 -0.88
C HIS A 191 10.60 -6.61 -1.03
N VAL A 192 9.91 -7.72 -0.85
CA VAL A 192 8.45 -7.80 -0.68
C VAL A 192 8.17 -8.38 0.71
N ALA A 193 7.34 -7.70 1.49
CA ALA A 193 6.81 -8.22 2.73
C ALA A 193 5.51 -8.97 2.49
N VAL A 194 5.36 -10.16 3.05
CA VAL A 194 4.18 -11.02 2.85
C VAL A 194 3.68 -11.52 4.20
N GLY A 195 2.44 -11.17 4.52
CA GLY A 195 1.72 -11.73 5.68
C GLY A 195 1.00 -13.02 5.30
N MET A 196 1.06 -14.03 6.17
CA MET A 196 0.50 -15.34 5.94
C MET A 196 -0.83 -15.53 6.69
N TRP A 197 -1.82 -16.09 6.00
CA TRP A 197 -3.15 -16.31 6.58
C TRP A 197 -3.22 -17.49 7.58
N SER A 198 -2.40 -18.50 7.38
CA SER A 198 -2.56 -19.78 8.10
C SER A 198 -1.57 -19.99 9.26
N VAL A 199 -0.53 -19.16 9.39
CA VAL A 199 0.58 -19.40 10.33
C VAL A 199 1.02 -18.17 11.11
N ASN A 200 0.28 -17.07 11.06
CA ASN A 200 0.62 -15.82 11.75
C ASN A 200 2.07 -15.35 11.51
N ASP A 201 2.58 -15.64 10.34
CA ASP A 201 3.96 -15.30 9.97
C ASP A 201 3.97 -14.12 8.99
N VAL A 202 5.01 -13.33 9.06
CA VAL A 202 5.39 -12.37 8.03
C VAL A 202 6.76 -12.75 7.52
N CYS A 203 6.91 -12.86 6.21
CA CYS A 203 8.20 -13.13 5.58
C CYS A 203 8.62 -11.99 4.66
N LEU A 204 9.93 -11.87 4.44
CA LEU A 204 10.53 -10.97 3.48
C LEU A 204 11.12 -11.78 2.33
N LEU A 205 10.78 -11.41 1.12
CA LEU A 205 11.29 -12.00 -0.12
C LEU A 205 12.16 -10.96 -0.82
N ALA A 206 13.40 -11.32 -1.13
CA ALA A 206 14.30 -10.44 -1.87
C ALA A 206 13.89 -10.35 -3.34
N LEU A 207 13.92 -9.15 -3.88
CA LEU A 207 13.67 -8.86 -5.28
C LEU A 207 14.98 -8.88 -6.08
N PRO A 208 14.95 -9.24 -7.37
CA PRO A 208 13.77 -9.61 -8.15
C PRO A 208 13.38 -11.09 -8.04
N ASP A 209 14.24 -11.94 -7.50
CA ASP A 209 14.14 -13.40 -7.61
C ASP A 209 13.14 -14.01 -6.59
N LEU A 210 12.54 -13.21 -5.73
CA LEU A 210 11.61 -13.61 -4.68
C LEU A 210 12.18 -14.70 -3.76
N VAL A 211 13.48 -14.69 -3.53
CA VAL A 211 14.17 -15.60 -2.61
C VAL A 211 13.90 -15.14 -1.17
N THR A 212 13.66 -16.06 -0.25
CA THR A 212 13.56 -15.71 1.17
C THR A 212 14.84 -15.01 1.61
N ALA A 213 14.75 -13.76 2.04
CA ALA A 213 15.88 -12.87 2.29
C ALA A 213 16.79 -13.37 3.43
N ALA A 214 16.22 -14.12 4.37
CA ALA A 214 16.96 -14.94 5.33
C ALA A 214 16.02 -15.96 5.97
N PRO A 215 16.47 -17.18 6.30
CA PRO A 215 15.68 -18.14 7.08
C PRO A 215 15.26 -17.59 8.46
N ALA A 216 16.02 -16.63 8.98
CA ALA A 216 15.78 -15.98 10.27
C ALA A 216 14.69 -14.89 10.25
N LEU A 217 14.18 -14.51 9.08
CA LEU A 217 13.18 -13.45 8.93
C LEU A 217 11.74 -13.99 8.72
N SER A 218 11.54 -15.29 8.86
CA SER A 218 10.21 -15.82 9.15
C SER A 218 9.84 -15.35 10.56
N LEU A 219 9.21 -14.20 10.64
CA LEU A 219 8.84 -13.55 11.90
C LEU A 219 7.56 -14.21 12.38
N ARG A 220 7.68 -15.28 13.16
CA ARG A 220 6.53 -15.89 13.84
C ARG A 220 6.03 -14.93 14.89
N MET A 221 4.86 -14.37 14.66
CA MET A 221 4.24 -13.43 15.59
C MET A 221 3.79 -14.09 16.90
N SER A 222 3.59 -15.40 16.88
CA SER A 222 3.28 -16.22 18.05
C SER A 222 4.47 -16.58 18.93
N GLN A 223 5.69 -16.52 18.39
CA GLN A 223 6.92 -16.72 19.14
C GLN A 223 7.70 -15.42 19.07
N GLY A 224 7.59 -14.59 20.11
CA GLY A 224 8.53 -13.49 20.27
C GLY A 224 9.94 -14.01 19.99
N LEU A 225 10.78 -13.21 19.32
CA LEU A 225 12.21 -13.46 19.21
C LEU A 225 12.65 -14.17 20.48
N ALA A 226 13.36 -15.28 20.37
CA ALA A 226 13.82 -16.05 21.50
C ALA A 226 14.65 -15.14 22.42
N LEU A 227 13.96 -14.38 23.23
CA LEU A 227 14.51 -13.75 24.42
C LEU A 227 14.83 -14.88 25.38
N PRO A 228 15.92 -14.75 26.15
CA PRO A 228 16.35 -15.79 27.06
C PRO A 228 15.18 -16.23 27.95
N ALA A 229 15.14 -17.50 28.31
CA ALA A 229 14.05 -18.26 28.94
C ALA A 229 13.37 -17.67 30.22
N SER A 230 13.61 -16.41 30.55
CA SER A 230 12.98 -15.67 31.66
C SER A 230 11.86 -14.72 31.24
N ALA A 231 11.57 -14.55 29.94
CA ALA A 231 10.50 -13.68 29.45
C ALA A 231 9.23 -14.50 29.26
N ILE A 232 8.35 -14.38 30.25
CA ILE A 232 6.91 -14.56 30.28
C ILE A 232 6.30 -15.26 29.06
N ASN A 233 5.84 -16.48 29.32
CA ASN A 233 4.97 -17.30 28.48
C ASN A 233 3.70 -16.50 28.11
N LEU A 234 3.69 -15.77 26.99
CA LEU A 234 2.50 -15.16 26.37
C LEU A 234 1.75 -16.15 25.48
N ALA A 235 2.01 -17.44 25.67
CA ALA A 235 1.38 -18.54 24.92
C ALA A 235 -0.07 -18.87 25.33
N SER A 236 -0.75 -17.98 26.04
CA SER A 236 -2.05 -18.36 26.64
C SER A 236 -3.20 -17.34 26.53
N THR A 237 -3.21 -16.44 25.55
CA THR A 237 -4.46 -15.75 25.21
C THR A 237 -4.89 -16.17 23.82
N GLY A 238 -5.65 -17.26 23.76
CA GLY A 238 -6.16 -17.87 22.57
C GLY A 238 -6.91 -16.89 21.66
N GLN A 239 -6.40 -16.76 20.56
CA GLN A 239 -6.79 -16.56 19.18
C GLN A 239 -5.56 -15.95 18.52
N ASP A 240 -4.86 -16.77 17.74
CA ASP A 240 -3.77 -16.32 16.88
C ASP A 240 -4.33 -15.28 15.93
N SER A 241 -4.02 -14.01 16.17
CA SER A 241 -4.52 -12.94 15.35
C SER A 241 -3.70 -12.84 14.09
N LEU A 242 -4.38 -12.93 12.96
CA LEU A 242 -3.76 -12.97 11.63
C LEU A 242 -3.28 -11.59 11.18
N PRO A 243 -2.15 -11.49 10.45
CA PRO A 243 -1.75 -10.26 9.81
C PRO A 243 -2.81 -9.81 8.79
N ARG A 244 -3.26 -8.57 8.91
CA ARG A 244 -4.23 -7.93 8.02
C ARG A 244 -3.59 -6.92 7.10
N SER A 245 -2.50 -6.32 7.56
CA SER A 245 -1.68 -5.42 6.75
C SER A 245 -0.22 -5.57 7.14
N VAL A 246 0.66 -5.43 6.18
CA VAL A 246 2.11 -5.30 6.36
C VAL A 246 2.57 -4.07 5.63
N LEU A 247 3.60 -3.40 6.15
CA LEU A 247 4.16 -2.21 5.53
C LEU A 247 5.66 -2.14 5.84
N MET A 248 6.46 -1.97 4.80
CA MET A 248 7.87 -1.61 4.90
C MET A 248 8.00 -0.10 4.80
N CYS A 249 8.69 0.51 5.73
CA CYS A 249 8.87 1.96 5.73
C CYS A 249 10.11 2.37 6.51
N THR A 250 10.54 3.62 6.34
CA THR A 250 11.57 4.24 7.19
C THR A 250 10.95 5.38 7.97
N LEU A 251 10.93 5.26 9.29
CA LEU A 251 10.52 6.33 10.18
C LEU A 251 11.79 6.98 10.77
N GLY A 252 12.00 8.25 10.47
CA GLY A 252 13.28 8.92 10.73
C GLY A 252 14.40 8.29 9.92
N ASN A 253 15.36 7.66 10.60
CA ASN A 253 16.49 6.99 9.97
C ASN A 253 16.47 5.46 10.19
N THR A 254 15.38 4.92 10.71
CA THR A 254 15.30 3.50 11.04
C THR A 254 14.32 2.82 10.09
N PRO A 255 14.75 1.77 9.36
CA PRO A 255 13.87 0.93 8.58
C PRO A 255 13.03 0.03 9.50
N TYR A 256 11.74 -0.04 9.20
CA TYR A 256 10.77 -0.85 9.92
C TYR A 256 10.02 -1.79 8.98
N LEU A 257 9.73 -2.97 9.50
CA LEU A 257 8.62 -3.79 9.05
C LEU A 257 7.51 -3.67 10.08
N LEU A 258 6.37 -3.17 9.66
CA LEU A 258 5.17 -3.04 10.46
C LEU A 258 4.17 -4.12 10.06
N ALA A 259 3.52 -4.73 11.04
CA ALA A 259 2.47 -5.71 10.78
C ALA A 259 1.26 -5.43 11.68
N GLY A 260 0.15 -5.08 11.05
CA GLY A 260 -1.14 -4.86 11.69
C GLY A 260 -1.95 -6.15 11.72
N LEU A 261 -2.45 -6.51 12.90
CA LEU A 261 -3.19 -7.73 13.14
C LEU A 261 -4.71 -7.51 13.15
N GLY A 262 -5.45 -8.61 13.08
CA GLY A 262 -6.90 -8.62 13.12
C GLY A 262 -7.51 -8.27 14.48
N ASP A 263 -6.71 -8.32 15.55
CA ASP A 263 -7.10 -7.97 16.94
C ASP A 263 -6.72 -6.54 17.35
N GLY A 264 -6.28 -5.70 16.40
CA GLY A 264 -5.89 -4.32 16.66
C GLY A 264 -4.48 -4.14 17.20
N ARG A 265 -3.67 -5.19 17.23
CA ARG A 265 -2.26 -5.09 17.61
C ARG A 265 -1.40 -4.71 16.42
N LEU A 266 -0.43 -3.85 16.68
CA LEU A 266 0.64 -3.50 15.77
C LEU A 266 1.95 -4.14 16.25
N HIS A 267 2.58 -4.92 15.40
CA HIS A 267 3.94 -5.37 15.60
C HIS A 267 4.90 -4.49 14.79
N GLN A 268 5.91 -3.96 15.47
CA GLN A 268 6.95 -3.11 14.91
C GLN A 268 8.28 -3.84 15.00
N PHE A 269 8.91 -4.10 13.87
CA PHE A 269 10.22 -4.69 13.78
C PHE A 269 11.20 -3.65 13.25
N ALA A 270 12.09 -3.13 14.10
CA ALA A 270 13.18 -2.30 13.65
C ALA A 270 14.24 -3.18 12.99
N LEU A 271 14.62 -2.83 11.78
CA LEU A 271 15.51 -3.63 10.94
C LEU A 271 16.91 -3.04 10.88
N SER A 272 17.91 -3.90 10.67
CA SER A 272 19.21 -3.57 10.12
C SER A 272 19.27 -4.12 8.72
N VAL A 273 19.61 -3.26 7.77
CA VAL A 273 19.79 -3.63 6.37
C VAL A 273 21.24 -3.34 6.04
N ASP A 274 22.03 -4.36 5.83
CA ASP A 274 23.46 -4.30 5.52
C ASP A 274 23.81 -5.23 4.36
N ALA A 275 25.09 -5.31 4.03
CA ALA A 275 25.56 -6.13 2.90
C ALA A 275 25.32 -7.65 3.11
N ASP A 276 25.19 -8.09 4.35
CA ASP A 276 24.96 -9.50 4.70
C ASP A 276 23.46 -9.86 4.70
N GLY A 277 22.57 -8.85 4.52
CA GLY A 277 21.13 -9.04 4.43
C GLY A 277 20.32 -8.19 5.40
N VAL A 278 19.14 -8.68 5.74
CA VAL A 278 18.20 -8.00 6.65
C VAL A 278 18.11 -8.77 7.96
N SER A 279 18.28 -8.04 9.07
CA SER A 279 18.16 -8.59 10.42
C SER A 279 17.25 -7.74 11.29
N VAL A 280 16.61 -8.36 12.29
CA VAL A 280 15.73 -7.66 13.25
C VAL A 280 16.56 -7.20 14.44
N ARG A 281 16.56 -5.90 14.71
CA ARG A 281 17.23 -5.31 15.89
C ARG A 281 16.32 -5.27 17.10
N GLU A 282 15.07 -4.90 16.90
CA GLU A 282 14.12 -4.68 17.98
C GLU A 282 12.73 -5.08 17.51
N HIS A 283 11.94 -5.65 18.41
CA HIS A 283 10.54 -5.97 18.20
C HIS A 283 9.70 -5.36 19.32
N LYS A 284 8.67 -4.61 18.93
CA LYS A 284 7.65 -4.06 19.83
C LYS A 284 6.27 -4.48 19.39
N SER A 285 5.39 -4.72 20.35
CA SER A 285 3.96 -4.96 20.12
C SER A 285 3.16 -3.91 20.88
N ILE A 286 2.25 -3.25 20.17
CA ILE A 286 1.42 -2.16 20.70
C ILE A 286 -0.04 -2.49 20.37
N ALA A 287 -0.94 -2.42 21.36
CA ALA A 287 -2.37 -2.48 21.12
C ALA A 287 -2.86 -1.07 20.73
N LEU A 288 -3.36 -0.92 19.51
CA LEU A 288 -3.92 0.34 19.00
C LEU A 288 -5.45 0.34 18.97
N GLY A 289 -6.05 -0.84 19.04
CA GLY A 289 -7.50 -1.02 18.98
C GLY A 289 -7.91 -2.44 19.30
N SER A 290 -9.12 -2.81 18.91
CA SER A 290 -9.68 -4.17 19.04
C SER A 290 -10.14 -4.76 17.71
N GLY A 291 -10.10 -3.99 16.64
CA GLY A 291 -10.47 -4.38 15.28
C GLY A 291 -9.28 -4.51 14.32
N PRO A 292 -9.50 -5.04 13.12
CA PRO A 292 -8.45 -5.21 12.12
C PRO A 292 -7.69 -3.91 11.84
N LEU A 293 -6.36 -4.00 11.82
CA LEU A 293 -5.48 -2.85 11.66
C LEU A 293 -5.00 -2.74 10.21
N GLY A 294 -5.34 -1.62 9.55
CA GLY A 294 -4.81 -1.22 8.26
C GLY A 294 -3.66 -0.23 8.40
N LEU A 295 -2.64 -0.35 7.57
CA LEU A 295 -1.46 0.52 7.58
C LEU A 295 -1.35 1.25 6.24
N THR A 296 -1.30 2.58 6.27
CA THR A 296 -1.19 3.41 5.07
C THR A 296 -0.08 4.44 5.25
N PRO A 297 0.97 4.43 4.42
CA PRO A 297 2.01 5.44 4.48
C PRO A 297 1.51 6.77 3.88
N PHE A 298 1.94 7.88 4.46
CA PHE A 298 1.70 9.22 3.91
C PHE A 298 2.84 10.16 4.26
N VAL A 299 3.02 11.17 3.42
CA VAL A 299 4.05 12.19 3.64
C VAL A 299 3.41 13.44 4.22
N ASN A 300 3.96 13.91 5.34
CA ASN A 300 3.56 15.16 5.98
C ASN A 300 4.80 16.01 6.26
N HIS A 301 4.82 17.24 5.74
CA HIS A 301 5.96 18.17 5.85
C HIS A 301 7.32 17.51 5.49
N GLY A 302 7.35 16.73 4.41
CA GLY A 302 8.54 16.04 3.93
C GLY A 302 8.99 14.84 4.77
N SER A 303 8.23 14.47 5.80
CA SER A 303 8.49 13.28 6.64
C SER A 303 7.48 12.19 6.35
N LEU A 304 7.95 10.95 6.24
CA LEU A 304 7.07 9.79 6.13
C LEU A 304 6.43 9.49 7.48
N ASN A 305 5.15 9.30 7.46
CA ASN A 305 4.33 8.87 8.58
C ASN A 305 3.47 7.67 8.16
N VAL A 306 2.92 6.95 9.12
CA VAL A 306 2.02 5.84 8.86
C VAL A 306 0.71 6.07 9.60
N PHE A 307 -0.38 6.04 8.86
CA PHE A 307 -1.72 6.03 9.42
C PHE A 307 -2.12 4.59 9.70
N ALA A 308 -2.38 4.29 10.96
CA ALA A 308 -2.88 3.01 11.42
C ALA A 308 -4.40 3.15 11.64
N SER A 309 -5.18 2.54 10.74
CA SER A 309 -6.65 2.58 10.79
C SER A 309 -7.19 1.35 11.51
N SER A 310 -8.00 1.59 12.54
CA SER A 310 -8.74 0.59 13.30
C SER A 310 -9.97 1.27 13.92
N ASP A 311 -10.64 0.61 14.86
CA ASP A 311 -11.64 1.24 15.75
C ASP A 311 -11.07 2.45 16.50
N HIS A 312 -9.76 2.44 16.81
CA HIS A 312 -9.01 3.58 17.31
C HIS A 312 -7.85 3.90 16.36
N SER A 313 -8.04 4.90 15.51
CA SER A 313 -7.00 5.29 14.54
C SER A 313 -5.84 6.01 15.21
N ALA A 314 -4.61 5.74 14.75
CA ALA A 314 -3.39 6.34 15.24
C ALA A 314 -2.45 6.77 14.11
N VAL A 315 -1.54 7.70 14.40
CA VAL A 315 -0.47 8.09 13.47
C VAL A 315 0.86 7.71 14.09
N LEU A 316 1.66 6.96 13.34
CA LEU A 316 3.03 6.62 13.69
C LEU A 316 3.96 7.60 12.99
N PHE A 317 4.87 8.19 13.73
CA PHE A 317 5.86 9.14 13.21
C PHE A 317 7.18 9.00 13.96
N ALA A 318 8.27 9.50 13.34
CA ALA A 318 9.56 9.53 14.01
C ALA A 318 9.57 10.68 15.05
N ASP A 319 9.91 10.35 16.30
CA ASP A 319 10.17 11.37 17.31
C ASP A 319 11.54 12.03 17.02
N LYS A 320 11.52 13.36 16.85
CA LYS A 320 12.74 14.15 16.59
C LYS A 320 13.66 14.23 17.81
N HIS A 321 13.26 13.71 18.97
CA HIS A 321 14.02 13.80 20.22
C HIS A 321 14.82 12.54 20.59
N GLN A 322 14.78 11.47 19.78
CA GLN A 322 15.71 10.35 19.95
C GLN A 322 16.99 10.57 19.13
N THR A 323 17.69 11.67 19.40
CA THR A 323 19.11 11.79 19.03
C THR A 323 19.93 11.48 20.26
N ALA A 324 20.66 10.37 20.17
CA ALA A 324 21.90 10.04 20.88
C ALA A 324 21.87 10.03 22.42
N HIS A 325 21.93 8.85 22.95
CA HIS A 325 22.87 8.51 24.03
C HIS A 325 23.57 7.19 23.71
#